data_7872f1d7b692ab31ed2dd3e1405c04d3
#
_entry.id   7872f1d7b692ab31ed2dd3e1405c04d3
#
_cell.length_a   1.000
_cell.length_b   1.000
_cell.length_c   1.000
_cell.angle_alpha   90.00
_cell.angle_beta   90.00
_cell.angle_gamma   90.00
#
_symmetry.space_group_name_H-M   'P 1'
#
loop_
_entity.id
_entity.type
_entity.pdbx_description
1 polymer ?
#
loop_
_entity_poly.entity_id
_entity_poly.type
_entity_poly.pdbx_seq_one_letter_code
_entity_poly.pdbx_strand_id
1 'polypeptide(L)'
;MKTVLCFLGFSLLGWICLLLGLRDDRRRRARMARETLRTEGVVTGYETKPMSWGRGAATTAYYPVVSFTVSGHAYAATADDYFLPPLIEGDLKRPPEGGAVTLYCDPDNPMRFHLEQAGEARGEGMIRIGKYIIAFALVVTVFCAVVLKW
;
A
#
# COMPACT_ATOMS: atom_id res chain seq x y z
N MET A 1 9.31 22.47 29.40
CA MET A 1 10.01 22.62 28.10
C MET A 1 10.27 21.30 27.38
N LYS A 2 10.87 20.27 28.02
CA LYS A 2 11.19 18.98 27.35
C LYS A 2 9.95 18.25 26.80
N THR A 3 8.85 18.26 27.53
CA THR A 3 7.59 17.61 27.16
C THR A 3 6.96 18.23 25.89
N VAL A 4 6.99 19.55 25.79
CA VAL A 4 6.47 20.29 24.62
C VAL A 4 7.29 19.96 23.37
N LEU A 5 8.62 19.84 23.53
CA LEU A 5 9.52 19.51 22.41
C LEU A 5 9.29 18.10 21.87
N CYS A 6 9.11 17.11 22.76
CA CYS A 6 8.75 15.75 22.37
C CYS A 6 7.41 15.72 21.63
N PHE A 7 6.45 16.50 22.08
CA PHE A 7 5.14 16.64 21.50
C PHE A 7 5.18 17.16 20.07
N LEU A 8 5.91 18.27 19.88
CA LEU A 8 6.12 18.85 18.54
C LEU A 8 6.81 17.85 17.61
N GLY A 9 7.79 17.07 18.13
CA GLY A 9 8.48 16.06 17.34
C GLY A 9 7.54 14.92 16.86
N PHE A 10 6.71 14.37 17.75
CA PHE A 10 5.74 13.32 17.37
C PHE A 10 4.67 13.82 16.42
N SER A 11 4.15 15.03 16.65
CA SER A 11 3.17 15.65 15.75
C SER A 11 3.74 15.87 14.36
N LEU A 12 4.98 16.38 14.27
CA LEU A 12 5.68 16.63 13.01
C LEU A 12 5.94 15.32 12.24
N LEU A 13 6.33 14.25 12.95
CA LEU A 13 6.50 12.93 12.36
C LEU A 13 5.18 12.38 11.79
N GLY A 14 4.07 12.52 12.52
CA GLY A 14 2.74 12.13 12.06
C GLY A 14 2.32 12.89 10.79
N TRP A 15 2.59 14.20 10.73
CA TRP A 15 2.33 15.01 9.54
C TRP A 15 3.19 14.60 8.35
N ILE A 16 4.47 14.30 8.55
CA ILE A 16 5.37 13.81 7.49
C ILE A 16 4.83 12.49 6.92
N CYS A 17 4.49 11.52 7.78
CA CYS A 17 3.91 10.24 7.34
C CYS A 17 2.61 10.43 6.56
N LEU A 18 1.74 11.34 7.03
CA LEU A 18 0.48 11.66 6.36
C LEU A 18 0.73 12.28 4.98
N LEU A 19 1.61 13.25 4.87
CA LEU A 19 1.93 13.92 3.61
C LEU A 19 2.56 12.96 2.59
N LEU A 20 3.48 12.09 3.03
CA LEU A 20 4.07 11.06 2.16
C LEU A 20 3.02 10.07 1.69
N GLY A 21 2.14 9.61 2.59
CA GLY A 21 1.03 8.72 2.23
C GLY A 21 0.06 9.34 1.23
N LEU A 22 -0.34 10.60 1.44
CA LEU A 22 -1.20 11.33 0.51
C LEU A 22 -0.55 11.56 -0.86
N ARG A 23 0.77 11.79 -0.88
CA ARG A 23 1.50 11.94 -2.15
C ARG A 23 1.51 10.62 -2.94
N ASP A 24 1.74 9.51 -2.27
CA ASP A 24 1.75 8.19 -2.90
C ASP A 24 0.34 7.81 -3.38
N ASP A 25 -0.70 8.08 -2.59
CA ASP A 25 -2.09 7.85 -2.98
C ASP A 25 -2.50 8.68 -4.20
N ARG A 26 -2.12 9.97 -4.26
CA ARG A 26 -2.37 10.82 -5.43
C ARG A 26 -1.69 10.27 -6.69
N ARG A 27 -0.44 9.80 -6.58
CA ARG A 27 0.29 9.19 -7.69
C ARG A 27 -0.37 7.90 -8.16
N ARG A 28 -0.87 7.09 -7.23
CA ARG A 28 -1.61 5.87 -7.53
C ARG A 28 -2.90 6.19 -8.27
N ARG A 29 -3.72 7.11 -7.75
CA ARG A 29 -4.98 7.53 -8.41
C ARG A 29 -4.73 8.09 -9.81
N ALA A 30 -3.66 8.86 -9.99
CA ALA A 30 -3.28 9.39 -11.31
C ALA A 30 -2.86 8.28 -12.29
N ARG A 31 -2.25 7.18 -11.81
CA ARG A 31 -1.97 5.98 -12.63
C ARG A 31 -3.26 5.25 -12.96
N MET A 32 -4.06 4.90 -11.96
CA MET A 32 -5.32 4.19 -12.14
C MET A 32 -6.28 4.92 -13.08
N ALA A 33 -6.23 6.26 -13.11
CA ALA A 33 -7.03 7.06 -14.05
C ALA A 33 -6.63 6.89 -15.52
N ARG A 34 -5.42 6.38 -15.80
CA ARG A 34 -4.95 6.05 -17.15
C ARG A 34 -5.21 4.58 -17.51
N GLU A 35 -5.25 3.72 -16.51
CA GLU A 35 -5.44 2.29 -16.64
C GLU A 35 -6.94 1.99 -16.70
N THR A 36 -7.55 2.24 -17.86
CA THR A 36 -9.02 2.19 -18.07
C THR A 36 -9.48 0.95 -18.84
N LEU A 37 -8.55 0.25 -19.50
CA LEU A 37 -8.90 -0.91 -20.29
C LEU A 37 -8.99 -2.15 -19.39
N ARG A 38 -10.22 -2.61 -19.15
CA ARG A 38 -10.48 -3.83 -18.38
C ARG A 38 -10.17 -5.06 -19.22
N THR A 39 -9.38 -5.98 -18.69
CA THR A 39 -9.10 -7.28 -19.29
C THR A 39 -8.98 -8.37 -18.25
N GLU A 40 -9.00 -9.61 -18.68
CA GLU A 40 -8.78 -10.77 -17.84
C GLU A 40 -7.37 -11.33 -18.05
N GLY A 41 -6.76 -11.80 -16.97
CA GLY A 41 -5.46 -12.44 -17.01
C GLY A 41 -5.40 -13.63 -16.06
N VAL A 42 -4.28 -14.33 -16.12
CA VAL A 42 -4.01 -15.49 -15.27
C VAL A 42 -2.72 -15.23 -14.51
N VAL A 43 -2.74 -15.45 -13.21
CA VAL A 43 -1.53 -15.38 -12.37
C VAL A 43 -0.63 -16.56 -12.72
N THR A 44 0.55 -16.29 -13.27
CA THR A 44 1.53 -17.33 -13.65
C THR A 44 2.54 -17.62 -12.55
N GLY A 45 2.63 -16.74 -11.55
CA GLY A 45 3.55 -16.90 -10.43
C GLY A 45 3.65 -15.62 -9.59
N TYR A 46 4.62 -15.60 -8.68
CA TYR A 46 4.87 -14.46 -7.79
C TYR A 46 6.36 -14.12 -7.75
N GLU A 47 6.67 -12.87 -7.96
CA GLU A 47 7.98 -12.30 -7.67
C GLU A 47 8.00 -11.89 -6.18
N THR A 48 9.02 -12.34 -5.44
CA THR A 48 9.14 -12.02 -4.02
C THR A 48 10.20 -10.97 -3.79
N LYS A 49 9.87 -9.93 -3.01
CA LYS A 49 10.83 -8.90 -2.62
C LYS A 49 10.83 -8.73 -1.11
N PRO A 50 12.00 -8.66 -0.47
CA PRO A 50 12.06 -8.35 0.95
C PRO A 50 11.58 -6.92 1.19
N MET A 51 10.67 -6.77 2.15
CA MET A 51 10.18 -5.48 2.61
C MET A 51 10.58 -5.31 4.07
N SER A 52 11.34 -4.27 4.36
CA SER A 52 11.76 -3.94 5.72
C SER A 52 10.86 -2.85 6.30
N TRP A 53 10.26 -3.12 7.44
CA TRP A 53 9.49 -2.17 8.23
C TRP A 53 10.36 -1.73 9.44
N GLY A 54 11.25 -0.77 9.24
CA GLY A 54 12.08 -0.27 10.32
C GLY A 54 13.11 -1.28 10.85
N ARG A 55 13.56 -1.10 12.09
CA ARG A 55 14.57 -1.97 12.71
C ARG A 55 13.97 -3.31 13.14
N GLY A 56 14.15 -4.36 12.35
CA GLY A 56 14.09 -5.72 12.87
C GLY A 56 13.07 -6.70 12.28
N ALA A 57 12.01 -6.28 11.60
CA ALA A 57 11.09 -7.22 10.97
C ALA A 57 11.16 -7.12 9.44
N ALA A 58 11.83 -8.09 8.81
CA ALA A 58 11.75 -8.28 7.38
C ALA A 58 10.50 -9.12 7.08
N THR A 59 9.61 -8.61 6.25
CA THR A 59 8.51 -9.39 5.67
C THR A 59 8.72 -9.54 4.18
N THR A 60 8.09 -10.54 3.58
CA THR A 60 8.20 -10.78 2.14
C THR A 60 6.94 -10.23 1.46
N ALA A 61 7.12 -9.36 0.48
CA ALA A 61 6.04 -8.91 -0.39
C ALA A 61 5.98 -9.79 -1.63
N TYR A 62 4.78 -10.19 -2.02
CA TYR A 62 4.49 -11.04 -3.18
C TYR A 62 3.87 -10.20 -4.28
N TYR A 63 4.57 -10.05 -5.39
CA TYR A 63 4.14 -9.33 -6.58
C TYR A 63 3.65 -10.34 -7.61
N PRO A 64 2.35 -10.35 -7.97
CA PRO A 64 1.84 -11.32 -8.94
C PRO A 64 2.41 -11.04 -10.34
N VAL A 65 2.86 -12.09 -11.00
CA VAL A 65 3.17 -12.11 -12.42
C VAL A 65 1.92 -12.55 -13.15
N VAL A 66 1.39 -11.71 -14.04
CA VAL A 66 0.13 -11.96 -14.72
C VAL A 66 0.35 -12.06 -16.23
N SER A 67 -0.20 -13.10 -16.84
CA SER A 67 -0.29 -13.24 -18.27
C SER A 67 -1.69 -12.84 -18.75
N PHE A 68 -1.79 -11.98 -19.75
CA PHE A 68 -3.03 -11.44 -20.26
C PHE A 68 -2.91 -11.07 -21.74
N THR A 69 -4.05 -10.85 -22.41
CA THR A 69 -4.09 -10.50 -23.82
C THR A 69 -4.82 -9.17 -24.02
N VAL A 70 -4.20 -8.25 -24.77
CA VAL A 70 -4.81 -6.98 -25.17
C VAL A 70 -4.69 -6.82 -26.65
N SER A 71 -5.82 -6.56 -27.32
CA SER A 71 -5.88 -6.36 -28.79
C SER A 71 -5.21 -7.48 -29.59
N GLY A 72 -5.31 -8.73 -29.13
CA GLY A 72 -4.72 -9.91 -29.79
C GLY A 72 -3.23 -10.15 -29.48
N HIS A 73 -2.57 -9.27 -28.73
CA HIS A 73 -1.17 -9.43 -28.29
C HIS A 73 -1.12 -9.97 -26.86
N ALA A 74 -0.30 -11.01 -26.66
CA ALA A 74 -0.08 -11.59 -25.34
C ALA A 74 1.01 -10.80 -24.59
N TYR A 75 0.75 -10.52 -23.32
CA TYR A 75 1.65 -9.83 -22.41
C TYR A 75 1.87 -10.69 -21.15
N ALA A 76 3.05 -10.59 -20.57
CA ALA A 76 3.34 -11.13 -19.25
C ALA A 76 4.13 -10.08 -18.46
N ALA A 77 3.60 -9.64 -17.34
CA ALA A 77 4.24 -8.61 -16.55
C ALA A 77 3.93 -8.76 -15.05
N THR A 78 4.82 -8.21 -14.23
CA THR A 78 4.68 -8.19 -12.78
C THR A 78 3.86 -6.97 -12.37
N ALA A 79 2.82 -7.18 -11.58
CA ALA A 79 2.00 -6.08 -11.07
C ALA A 79 2.78 -5.21 -10.09
N ASP A 80 2.46 -3.92 -10.07
CA ASP A 80 2.99 -2.99 -9.05
C ASP A 80 2.32 -3.20 -7.68
N ASP A 81 1.14 -3.79 -7.66
CA ASP A 81 0.43 -4.16 -6.44
C ASP A 81 1.05 -5.41 -5.82
N TYR A 82 1.13 -5.44 -4.49
CA TYR A 82 1.72 -6.55 -3.78
C TYR A 82 0.79 -7.07 -2.70
N PHE A 83 0.98 -8.32 -2.33
CA PHE A 83 0.30 -8.98 -1.24
C PHE A 83 1.30 -9.27 -0.11
N LEU A 84 0.87 -9.05 1.12
CA LEU A 84 1.65 -9.46 2.30
C LEU A 84 1.28 -10.89 2.71
N PRO A 85 2.19 -11.61 3.39
CA PRO A 85 1.83 -12.89 3.96
C PRO A 85 0.69 -12.69 4.97
N PRO A 86 -0.26 -13.64 5.05
CA PRO A 86 -1.36 -13.55 5.99
C PRO A 86 -0.81 -13.55 7.43
N LEU A 87 -1.35 -12.69 8.28
CA LEU A 87 -1.03 -12.67 9.71
C LEU A 87 -1.63 -13.90 10.44
N ILE A 88 -2.64 -14.52 9.84
CA ILE A 88 -3.31 -15.71 10.37
C ILE A 88 -3.37 -16.74 9.23
N GLU A 89 -2.98 -17.97 9.52
CA GLU A 89 -3.03 -19.08 8.59
C GLU A 89 -4.46 -19.30 8.09
N GLY A 90 -4.67 -19.26 6.77
CA GLY A 90 -5.99 -19.42 6.13
C GLY A 90 -6.57 -18.16 5.48
N ASP A 91 -6.10 -16.97 5.80
CA ASP A 91 -6.59 -15.72 5.20
C ASP A 91 -5.72 -15.31 3.99
N LEU A 92 -5.61 -16.20 3.01
CA LEU A 92 -4.90 -15.95 1.76
C LEU A 92 -5.74 -15.03 0.86
N LYS A 93 -5.55 -13.73 0.99
CA LYS A 93 -6.18 -12.74 0.09
C LYS A 93 -5.53 -12.69 -1.30
N ARG A 94 -4.41 -13.38 -1.49
CA ARG A 94 -3.73 -13.41 -2.79
C ARG A 94 -4.39 -14.43 -3.71
N PRO A 95 -4.58 -14.12 -5.01
CA PRO A 95 -5.05 -15.09 -6.00
C PRO A 95 -4.11 -16.30 -6.05
N PRO A 96 -4.62 -17.52 -6.23
CA PRO A 96 -3.75 -18.69 -6.44
C PRO A 96 -3.02 -18.61 -7.79
N GLU A 97 -1.88 -19.29 -7.90
CA GLU A 97 -1.23 -19.50 -9.19
C GLU A 97 -2.17 -20.29 -10.12
N GLY A 98 -2.26 -19.88 -11.37
CA GLY A 98 -3.26 -20.37 -12.32
C GLY A 98 -4.64 -19.74 -12.14
N GLY A 99 -4.84 -18.91 -11.13
CA GLY A 99 -6.11 -18.21 -10.88
C GLY A 99 -6.36 -17.09 -11.88
N ALA A 100 -7.63 -16.97 -12.32
CA ALA A 100 -8.07 -15.86 -13.14
C ALA A 100 -8.16 -14.58 -12.28
N VAL A 101 -7.71 -13.46 -12.84
CA VAL A 101 -7.78 -12.14 -12.24
C VAL A 101 -8.26 -11.12 -13.24
N THR A 102 -9.03 -10.15 -12.76
CA THR A 102 -9.39 -8.98 -13.55
C THR A 102 -8.34 -7.88 -13.33
N LEU A 103 -7.90 -7.28 -14.41
CA LEU A 103 -6.94 -6.20 -14.38
C LEU A 103 -7.38 -5.03 -15.25
N TYR A 104 -6.89 -3.85 -14.91
CA TYR A 104 -7.08 -2.62 -15.68
C TYR A 104 -5.73 -2.17 -16.19
N CYS A 105 -5.55 -2.07 -17.50
CA CYS A 105 -4.30 -1.66 -18.11
C CYS A 105 -4.43 -0.31 -18.84
N ASP A 106 -3.28 0.33 -19.02
CA ASP A 106 -3.16 1.54 -19.81
C ASP A 106 -3.27 1.15 -21.31
N PRO A 107 -4.22 1.72 -22.07
CA PRO A 107 -4.37 1.42 -23.50
C PRO A 107 -3.11 1.71 -24.31
N ASP A 108 -2.33 2.74 -23.93
CA ASP A 108 -1.12 3.15 -24.62
C ASP A 108 0.10 2.31 -24.19
N ASN A 109 0.03 1.71 -22.98
CA ASN A 109 1.12 0.86 -22.47
C ASN A 109 0.55 -0.29 -21.61
N PRO A 110 0.14 -1.40 -22.23
CA PRO A 110 -0.49 -2.52 -21.52
C PRO A 110 0.37 -3.17 -20.42
N MET A 111 1.69 -2.96 -20.44
CA MET A 111 2.59 -3.42 -19.37
C MET A 111 2.36 -2.69 -18.03
N ARG A 112 1.65 -1.55 -18.06
CA ARG A 112 1.19 -0.84 -16.85
C ARG A 112 -0.24 -1.23 -16.57
N PHE A 113 -0.44 -1.89 -15.46
CA PHE A 113 -1.76 -2.36 -15.04
C PHE A 113 -1.85 -2.44 -13.53
N HIS A 114 -3.07 -2.47 -13.02
CA HIS A 114 -3.38 -2.83 -11.65
C HIS A 114 -4.44 -3.91 -11.60
N LEU A 115 -4.46 -4.67 -10.53
CA LEU A 115 -5.45 -5.72 -10.30
C LEU A 115 -6.70 -5.13 -9.65
N GLU A 116 -7.89 -5.56 -10.07
CA GLU A 116 -9.16 -5.20 -9.41
C GLU A 116 -9.18 -5.65 -7.95
N GLN A 117 -8.60 -6.81 -7.66
CA GLN A 117 -8.40 -7.35 -6.31
C GLN A 117 -7.08 -6.87 -5.70
N ALA A 118 -6.75 -5.60 -5.88
CA ALA A 118 -5.48 -5.06 -5.43
C ALA A 118 -5.19 -5.38 -3.96
N GLY A 119 -3.98 -5.84 -3.73
CA GLY A 119 -3.41 -5.96 -2.39
C GLY A 119 -3.29 -4.60 -1.67
N GLU A 120 -2.67 -4.58 -0.52
CA GLU A 120 -2.49 -3.34 0.24
C GLU A 120 -1.74 -2.29 -0.59
N ALA A 121 -2.36 -1.14 -0.76
CA ALA A 121 -1.70 -0.01 -1.38
C ALA A 121 -0.64 0.56 -0.43
N ARG A 122 0.59 0.68 -0.92
CA ARG A 122 1.73 1.21 -0.14
C ARG A 122 1.42 2.53 0.60
N GLY A 123 0.60 3.39 0.01
CA GLY A 123 0.21 4.66 0.60
C GLY A 123 -0.82 4.54 1.73
N GLU A 124 -1.72 3.56 1.69
CA GLU A 124 -2.80 3.41 2.68
C GLU A 124 -2.25 3.09 4.07
N GLY A 125 -1.25 2.24 4.16
CA GLY A 125 -0.57 1.94 5.43
C GLY A 125 0.05 3.18 6.05
N MET A 126 0.73 4.01 5.27
CA MET A 126 1.33 5.25 5.76
C MET A 126 0.30 6.28 6.21
N ILE A 127 -0.81 6.43 5.49
CA ILE A 127 -1.91 7.31 5.89
C ILE A 127 -2.52 6.84 7.20
N ARG A 128 -2.73 5.53 7.37
CA ARG A 128 -3.27 4.93 8.59
C ARG A 128 -2.34 5.18 9.78
N ILE A 129 -1.05 4.90 9.62
CA ILE A 129 -0.03 5.14 10.66
C ILE A 129 0.03 6.62 11.03
N GLY A 130 0.07 7.53 10.05
CA GLY A 130 0.07 8.97 10.30
C GLY A 130 -1.14 9.44 11.12
N LYS A 131 -2.34 8.94 10.81
CA LYS A 131 -3.55 9.23 11.58
C LYS A 131 -3.47 8.73 13.02
N TYR A 132 -2.95 7.52 13.25
CA TYR A 132 -2.80 6.98 14.61
C TYR A 132 -1.76 7.77 15.43
N ILE A 133 -0.65 8.17 14.84
CA ILE A 133 0.36 8.97 15.54
C ILE A 133 -0.23 10.33 15.94
N ILE A 134 -0.95 11.00 15.05
CA ILE A 134 -1.60 12.28 15.34
C ILE A 134 -2.66 12.13 16.43
N ALA A 135 -3.52 11.10 16.34
CA ALA A 135 -4.54 10.83 17.35
C ALA A 135 -3.92 10.54 18.72
N PHE A 136 -2.87 9.72 18.76
CA PHE A 136 -2.13 9.43 19.99
C PHE A 136 -1.51 10.70 20.59
N ALA A 137 -0.86 11.52 19.76
CA ALA A 137 -0.31 12.79 20.19
C ALA A 137 -1.38 13.70 20.82
N LEU A 138 -2.56 13.76 20.23
CA LEU A 138 -3.67 14.56 20.72
C LEU A 138 -4.20 14.05 22.09
N VAL A 139 -4.37 12.74 22.23
CA VAL A 139 -4.79 12.11 23.50
C VAL A 139 -3.80 12.41 24.62
N VAL A 140 -2.51 12.25 24.35
CA VAL A 140 -1.48 12.53 25.35
C VAL A 140 -1.47 14.01 25.72
N THR A 141 -1.73 14.94 24.75
CA THR A 141 -1.83 16.38 25.06
C THR A 141 -2.96 16.67 26.02
N VAL A 142 -4.14 16.16 25.70
CA VAL A 142 -5.34 16.34 26.55
C VAL A 142 -5.11 15.74 27.92
N PHE A 143 -4.54 14.55 27.98
CA PHE A 143 -4.20 13.91 29.26
C PHE A 143 -3.24 14.75 30.08
N CYS A 144 -2.15 15.24 29.52
CA CYS A 144 -1.21 16.10 30.22
C CYS A 144 -1.86 17.41 30.67
N ALA A 145 -2.69 18.03 29.85
CA ALA A 145 -3.39 19.27 30.20
C ALA A 145 -4.39 19.08 31.35
N VAL A 146 -5.10 17.94 31.39
CA VAL A 146 -6.14 17.68 32.39
C VAL A 146 -5.56 17.13 33.69
N VAL A 147 -4.64 16.15 33.61
CA VAL A 147 -4.12 15.43 34.77
C VAL A 147 -2.97 16.19 35.46
N LEU A 148 -2.07 16.80 34.67
CA LEU A 148 -0.90 17.49 35.19
C LEU A 148 -1.18 18.97 35.46
N LYS A 149 -2.39 19.47 35.19
CA LYS A 149 -2.78 20.91 35.38
C LYS A 149 -1.72 21.88 34.85
N TRP A 150 -1.20 21.61 33.67
CA TRP A 150 -0.26 22.49 32.95
C TRP A 150 -1.05 23.47 32.08
#